data_cc3b9a5572d79d762dacc62f1f8eaaba
#
_entry.id   cc3b9a5572d79d762dacc62f1f8eaaba
#
_cell.length_a   1.000
_cell.length_b   1.000
_cell.length_c   1.000
_cell.angle_alpha   90.00
_cell.angle_beta   90.00
_cell.angle_gamma   90.00
#
_symmetry.space_group_name_H-M   'P 1'
#
loop_
_entity.id
_entity.type
_entity.pdbx_description
1 polymer ?
#
loop_
_entity_poly.entity_id
_entity_poly.type
_entity_poly.pdbx_seq_one_letter_code
_entity_poly.pdbx_strand_id
1 'polypeptide(L)'
;IAGCIGGGCGALYASLVHLGAKGTGVTGIFGILLCLNQPLQYLIEMVIAVGVAFAISFVIYKDAEPKAVTADVTETTGTTETVENIEIADNNKAEETLTSPVNGTQISLSEVADETFASEMLGTTVAVEPADGKIVAPCDGEVSNIFETGHAVCITTESGGELLIHIGIDTVKMDGKGFTKKVSDGDKVHAGDILVEANLEEIKNAGYQTTTMMILTNTDEFGNVTKAEPAEVKTTSKVM
;
A
#
# COMPACT_ATOMS: atom_id res chain seq x y z
N ILE A 1 -19.84 0.42 9.44
CA ILE A 1 -21.25 0.38 8.95
C ILE A 1 -21.65 1.74 8.36
N ALA A 2 -21.44 2.87 9.07
CA ALA A 2 -21.82 4.21 8.58
C ALA A 2 -21.14 4.57 7.25
N GLY A 3 -19.85 4.27 7.09
CA GLY A 3 -19.13 4.51 5.84
C GLY A 3 -19.66 3.68 4.66
N CYS A 4 -20.03 2.42 4.90
CA CYS A 4 -20.60 1.56 3.85
C CYS A 4 -21.97 2.09 3.36
N ILE A 5 -22.81 2.57 4.26
CA ILE A 5 -24.13 3.13 3.88
C ILE A 5 -23.95 4.45 3.15
N GLY A 6 -23.05 5.33 3.62
CA GLY A 6 -22.74 6.59 2.95
C GLY A 6 -22.19 6.38 1.54
N GLY A 7 -21.26 5.44 1.37
CA GLY A 7 -20.74 5.04 0.06
C GLY A 7 -21.81 4.48 -0.86
N GLY A 8 -22.74 3.66 -0.33
CA GLY A 8 -23.87 3.14 -1.08
C GLY A 8 -24.81 4.23 -1.61
N CYS A 9 -25.10 5.25 -0.81
CA CYS A 9 -25.92 6.40 -1.24
C CYS A 9 -25.22 7.22 -2.32
N GLY A 10 -23.90 7.45 -2.22
CA GLY A 10 -23.12 8.10 -3.25
C GLY A 10 -23.12 7.33 -4.58
N ALA A 11 -22.92 6.02 -4.52
CA ALA A 11 -22.95 5.14 -5.70
C ALA A 11 -24.32 5.14 -6.39
N LEU A 12 -25.41 5.21 -5.61
CA LEU A 12 -26.78 5.30 -6.14
C LEU A 12 -26.99 6.64 -6.88
N TYR A 13 -26.50 7.74 -6.33
CA TYR A 13 -26.55 9.04 -7.00
C TYR A 13 -25.72 9.03 -8.30
N ALA A 14 -24.49 8.51 -8.25
CA ALA A 14 -23.61 8.38 -9.42
C ALA A 14 -24.27 7.57 -10.55
N SER A 15 -24.97 6.49 -10.21
CA SER A 15 -25.75 5.69 -11.18
C SER A 15 -26.92 6.46 -11.79
N LEU A 16 -27.63 7.25 -10.99
CA LEU A 16 -28.78 8.05 -11.44
C LEU A 16 -28.37 9.16 -12.42
N VAL A 17 -27.22 9.81 -12.21
CA VAL A 17 -26.71 10.88 -13.08
C VAL A 17 -25.79 10.37 -14.19
N HIS A 18 -25.68 9.05 -14.37
CA HIS A 18 -24.80 8.41 -15.37
C HIS A 18 -23.35 8.89 -15.26
N LEU A 19 -22.86 9.04 -14.02
CA LEU A 19 -21.48 9.44 -13.76
C LEU A 19 -20.57 8.27 -14.14
N GLY A 20 -19.88 8.39 -15.27
CA GLY A 20 -18.96 7.37 -15.77
C GLY A 20 -17.54 7.66 -15.32
N ALA A 21 -17.00 6.83 -14.42
CA ALA A 21 -15.56 6.79 -14.17
C ALA A 21 -14.89 5.87 -15.19
N LYS A 22 -13.74 6.28 -15.73
CA LYS A 22 -12.95 5.45 -16.66
C LYS A 22 -12.10 4.39 -15.93
N GLY A 23 -12.31 4.19 -14.64
CA GLY A 23 -11.64 3.18 -13.84
C GLY A 23 -12.50 2.73 -12.68
N THR A 24 -12.40 1.46 -12.29
CA THR A 24 -13.07 0.89 -11.12
C THR A 24 -12.13 0.87 -9.92
N GLY A 25 -12.65 1.21 -8.74
CA GLY A 25 -11.92 1.00 -7.47
C GLY A 25 -11.23 2.24 -6.87
N VAL A 26 -11.17 3.37 -7.58
CA VAL A 26 -10.57 4.59 -7.01
C VAL A 26 -11.64 5.45 -6.35
N THR A 27 -11.53 5.65 -5.05
CA THR A 27 -12.44 6.45 -4.23
C THR A 27 -11.72 7.68 -3.65
N GLY A 28 -12.47 8.65 -3.14
CA GLY A 28 -11.91 9.85 -2.52
C GLY A 28 -11.45 10.91 -3.52
N ILE A 29 -10.47 11.72 -3.13
CA ILE A 29 -10.01 12.89 -3.90
C ILE A 29 -9.49 12.51 -5.29
N PHE A 30 -8.86 11.36 -5.43
CA PHE A 30 -8.36 10.87 -6.72
C PHE A 30 -9.48 10.53 -7.72
N GLY A 31 -10.68 10.20 -7.26
CA GLY A 31 -11.85 10.01 -8.14
C GLY A 31 -12.23 11.26 -8.94
N ILE A 32 -11.91 12.46 -8.45
CA ILE A 32 -12.15 13.71 -9.16
C ILE A 32 -11.43 13.74 -10.51
N LEU A 33 -10.21 13.24 -10.57
CA LEU A 33 -9.40 13.21 -11.80
C LEU A 33 -9.97 12.25 -12.86
N LEU A 34 -10.68 11.21 -12.42
CA LEU A 34 -11.30 10.23 -13.32
C LEU A 34 -12.64 10.69 -13.86
N CYS A 35 -13.29 11.66 -13.20
CA CYS A 35 -14.59 12.21 -13.56
C CYS A 35 -14.47 13.61 -14.16
N LEU A 36 -13.43 13.89 -14.93
CA LEU A 36 -13.15 15.22 -15.51
C LEU A 36 -14.28 15.80 -16.37
N ASN A 37 -15.16 14.95 -16.92
CA ASN A 37 -16.29 15.40 -17.72
C ASN A 37 -17.46 15.94 -16.86
N GLN A 38 -17.52 15.57 -15.57
CA GLN A 38 -18.63 15.94 -14.68
C GLN A 38 -18.15 16.18 -13.24
N PRO A 39 -17.20 17.10 -13.02
CA PRO A 39 -16.58 17.29 -11.70
C PRO A 39 -17.59 17.77 -10.64
N LEU A 40 -18.61 18.53 -11.04
CA LEU A 40 -19.63 19.04 -10.13
C LEU A 40 -20.53 17.92 -9.58
N GLN A 41 -20.92 16.97 -10.44
CA GLN A 41 -21.71 15.81 -10.02
C GLN A 41 -20.91 14.90 -9.08
N TYR A 42 -19.62 14.72 -9.33
CA TYR A 42 -18.74 13.96 -8.45
C TYR A 42 -18.59 14.61 -7.07
N LEU A 43 -18.46 15.94 -7.01
CA LEU A 43 -18.46 16.68 -5.74
C LEU A 43 -19.78 16.50 -4.96
N ILE A 44 -20.91 16.51 -5.63
CA ILE A 44 -22.22 16.26 -5.00
C ILE A 44 -22.28 14.82 -4.46
N GLU A 45 -21.78 13.83 -5.21
CA GLU A 45 -21.69 12.44 -4.75
C GLU A 45 -20.87 12.34 -3.45
N MET A 46 -19.68 12.96 -3.41
CA MET A 46 -18.84 12.98 -2.22
C MET A 46 -19.56 13.62 -1.02
N VAL A 47 -20.24 14.75 -1.21
CA VAL A 47 -20.98 15.43 -0.14
C VAL A 47 -22.10 14.54 0.39
N ILE A 48 -22.82 13.85 -0.48
CA ILE A 48 -23.88 12.91 -0.08
C ILE A 48 -23.27 11.75 0.73
N ALA A 49 -22.19 11.12 0.22
CA ALA A 49 -21.55 9.99 0.88
C ALA A 49 -21.03 10.34 2.28
N VAL A 50 -20.32 11.46 2.39
CA VAL A 50 -19.76 11.95 3.67
C VAL A 50 -20.89 12.40 4.61
N GLY A 51 -21.88 13.14 4.12
CA GLY A 51 -23.00 13.63 4.92
C GLY A 51 -23.83 12.52 5.53
N VAL A 52 -24.13 11.47 4.76
CA VAL A 52 -24.89 10.31 5.24
C VAL A 52 -24.03 9.51 6.25
N ALA A 53 -22.75 9.29 5.98
CA ALA A 53 -21.85 8.62 6.91
C ALA A 53 -21.72 9.38 8.24
N PHE A 54 -21.59 10.70 8.17
CA PHE A 54 -21.54 11.58 9.36
C PHE A 54 -22.84 11.54 10.17
N ALA A 55 -23.99 11.64 9.51
CA ALA A 55 -25.30 11.60 10.18
C ALA A 55 -25.52 10.28 10.91
N ILE A 56 -25.16 9.15 10.30
CA ILE A 56 -25.27 7.83 10.91
C ILE A 56 -24.29 7.70 12.08
N SER A 57 -23.05 8.17 11.91
CA SER A 57 -22.07 8.19 13.02
C SER A 57 -22.57 9.04 14.18
N PHE A 58 -23.10 10.22 13.90
CA PHE A 58 -23.62 11.12 14.94
C PHE A 58 -24.77 10.49 15.74
N VAL A 59 -25.69 9.78 15.07
CA VAL A 59 -26.78 9.07 15.73
C VAL A 59 -26.25 7.92 16.60
N ILE A 60 -25.29 7.13 16.10
CA ILE A 60 -24.72 5.99 16.83
C ILE A 60 -23.88 6.45 18.02
N TYR A 61 -23.11 7.53 17.87
CA TYR A 61 -22.26 8.04 18.96
C TYR A 61 -22.99 8.91 19.97
N LYS A 62 -24.17 9.43 19.63
CA LYS A 62 -24.97 10.23 20.57
C LYS A 62 -25.44 9.43 21.79
N ASP A 63 -25.61 8.12 21.61
CA ASP A 63 -26.06 7.21 22.68
C ASP A 63 -24.87 6.49 23.38
N ALA A 64 -23.63 6.75 22.97
CA ALA A 64 -22.44 6.25 23.65
C ALA A 64 -21.97 7.27 24.70
N GLU A 65 -22.38 7.07 25.95
CA GLU A 65 -21.80 7.82 27.06
C GLU A 65 -20.28 7.59 27.11
N PRO A 66 -19.45 8.64 27.25
CA PRO A 66 -18.03 8.48 27.41
C PRO A 66 -17.74 7.79 28.74
N LYS A 67 -17.34 6.53 28.73
CA LYS A 67 -16.73 5.90 29.91
C LYS A 67 -15.44 6.68 30.22
N ALA A 68 -15.57 7.60 31.18
CA ALA A 68 -14.41 8.26 31.77
C ALA A 68 -13.55 7.19 32.45
N VAL A 69 -12.36 6.97 31.89
CA VAL A 69 -11.29 6.27 32.62
C VAL A 69 -10.74 7.24 33.63
N THR A 70 -11.30 7.24 34.83
CA THR A 70 -10.70 7.87 36.01
C THR A 70 -9.56 6.96 36.45
N ALA A 71 -8.35 7.41 36.23
CA ALA A 71 -7.18 6.87 36.91
C ALA A 71 -7.24 7.31 38.35
N ASP A 72 -7.70 6.43 39.24
CA ASP A 72 -7.56 6.60 40.67
C ASP A 72 -6.29 5.88 41.13
N VAL A 73 -5.29 6.69 41.50
CA VAL A 73 -4.06 6.22 42.12
C VAL A 73 -4.31 6.18 43.62
N THR A 74 -4.59 5.00 44.15
CA THR A 74 -4.56 4.80 45.60
C THR A 74 -3.54 3.70 45.93
N GLU A 75 -2.44 4.11 46.55
CA GLU A 75 -1.54 3.20 47.26
C GLU A 75 -2.30 2.43 48.31
N THR A 76 -2.22 1.11 48.32
CA THR A 76 -2.35 0.32 49.56
C THR A 76 -1.62 -1.02 49.40
N THR A 77 -0.78 -1.23 50.37
CA THR A 77 0.08 -2.34 50.73
C THR A 77 -0.62 -3.71 50.74
N GLY A 78 -0.01 -4.69 50.12
CA GLY A 78 0.14 -6.09 50.53
C GLY A 78 -1.11 -6.96 50.54
N THR A 79 -1.17 -7.90 49.62
CA THR A 79 -1.39 -9.34 49.90
C THR A 79 -1.32 -10.12 48.56
N THR A 80 -0.57 -11.23 48.58
CA THR A 80 -0.38 -12.19 47.51
C THR A 80 -1.70 -12.89 47.21
N GLU A 81 -2.27 -12.67 46.03
CA GLU A 81 -3.23 -13.60 45.43
C GLU A 81 -3.00 -13.69 43.94
N THR A 82 -3.05 -14.90 43.48
CA THR A 82 -2.89 -15.48 42.16
C THR A 82 -3.38 -14.60 41.00
N VAL A 83 -2.46 -14.18 40.15
CA VAL A 83 -2.77 -13.49 38.88
C VAL A 83 -3.26 -14.57 37.92
N GLU A 84 -4.59 -14.64 37.67
CA GLU A 84 -5.11 -15.30 36.52
C GLU A 84 -4.52 -14.67 35.25
N ASN A 85 -4.04 -15.53 34.38
CA ASN A 85 -3.51 -15.20 33.07
C ASN A 85 -4.45 -14.22 32.32
N ILE A 86 -4.06 -12.96 32.25
CA ILE A 86 -4.49 -12.12 31.15
C ILE A 86 -3.69 -12.63 29.95
N GLU A 87 -4.34 -13.38 29.06
CA GLU A 87 -3.82 -13.63 27.73
C GLU A 87 -3.61 -12.26 27.07
N ILE A 88 -2.36 -11.78 27.14
CA ILE A 88 -1.87 -10.78 26.22
C ILE A 88 -1.97 -11.48 24.87
N ALA A 89 -2.86 -11.01 24.00
CA ALA A 89 -2.88 -11.43 22.62
C ALA A 89 -1.43 -11.32 22.11
N ASP A 90 -0.81 -12.48 21.99
CA ASP A 90 0.54 -12.63 21.45
C ASP A 90 0.44 -12.15 19.99
N ASN A 91 0.87 -10.91 19.74
CA ASN A 91 1.12 -10.40 18.40
C ASN A 91 2.37 -11.08 17.85
N ASN A 92 2.40 -12.39 17.89
CA ASN A 92 3.40 -13.21 17.24
C ASN A 92 3.06 -13.31 15.75
N LYS A 93 2.98 -12.14 15.08
CA LYS A 93 3.04 -12.11 13.62
C LYS A 93 4.44 -12.61 13.28
N ALA A 94 4.54 -13.74 12.57
CA ALA A 94 5.80 -14.37 12.24
C ALA A 94 6.74 -13.33 11.61
N GLU A 95 8.01 -13.33 12.03
CA GLU A 95 9.04 -12.49 11.42
C GLU A 95 9.09 -12.83 9.93
N GLU A 96 8.69 -11.90 9.08
CA GLU A 96 8.77 -12.04 7.63
C GLU A 96 10.01 -11.28 7.14
N THR A 97 10.70 -11.90 6.19
CA THR A 97 11.87 -11.28 5.57
C THR A 97 11.60 -11.05 4.10
N LEU A 98 11.76 -9.81 3.66
CA LEU A 98 11.64 -9.43 2.27
C LEU A 98 13.02 -9.34 1.62
N THR A 99 13.18 -9.99 0.47
CA THR A 99 14.41 -9.93 -0.32
C THR A 99 14.32 -8.79 -1.35
N SER A 100 15.46 -8.41 -1.94
CA SER A 100 15.46 -7.37 -2.97
C SER A 100 14.66 -7.81 -4.20
N PRO A 101 13.78 -6.95 -4.74
CA PRO A 101 13.00 -7.27 -5.93
C PRO A 101 13.84 -7.26 -7.21
N VAL A 102 15.08 -6.78 -7.16
CA VAL A 102 15.97 -6.69 -8.33
C VAL A 102 17.44 -6.73 -7.89
N ASN A 103 18.32 -7.24 -8.75
CA ASN A 103 19.75 -7.10 -8.53
C ASN A 103 20.21 -5.65 -8.78
N GLY A 104 21.07 -5.12 -7.91
CA GLY A 104 21.54 -3.75 -8.09
C GLY A 104 22.20 -3.19 -6.85
N THR A 105 22.08 -1.90 -6.66
CA THR A 105 22.59 -1.19 -5.49
C THR A 105 21.42 -0.55 -4.74
N GLN A 106 21.20 -0.97 -3.50
CA GLN A 106 20.27 -0.29 -2.61
C GLN A 106 20.84 1.09 -2.28
N ILE A 107 20.05 2.12 -2.48
CA ILE A 107 20.43 3.52 -2.27
C ILE A 107 19.66 4.12 -1.10
N SER A 108 20.18 5.24 -0.59
CA SER A 108 19.44 6.05 0.39
C SER A 108 18.21 6.68 -0.24
N LEU A 109 17.11 6.76 0.51
CA LEU A 109 15.89 7.44 0.03
C LEU A 109 16.12 8.92 -0.26
N SER A 110 17.13 9.55 0.36
CA SER A 110 17.53 10.92 0.06
C SER A 110 18.10 11.11 -1.36
N GLU A 111 18.47 10.03 -2.04
CA GLU A 111 18.97 10.01 -3.42
C GLU A 111 17.82 9.78 -4.44
N VAL A 112 16.63 9.39 -3.97
CA VAL A 112 15.47 9.20 -4.82
C VAL A 112 14.89 10.54 -5.24
N ALA A 113 14.72 10.76 -6.54
CA ALA A 113 14.31 12.07 -7.08
C ALA A 113 12.82 12.38 -6.86
N ASP A 114 12.01 11.40 -6.55
CA ASP A 114 10.57 11.56 -6.30
C ASP A 114 10.30 11.67 -4.80
N GLU A 115 9.73 12.81 -4.38
CA GLU A 115 9.45 13.13 -2.98
C GLU A 115 8.41 12.17 -2.36
N THR A 116 7.49 11.65 -3.15
CA THR A 116 6.45 10.71 -2.66
C THR A 116 7.09 9.42 -2.14
N PHE A 117 8.09 8.91 -2.86
CA PHE A 117 8.83 7.72 -2.45
C PHE A 117 9.90 8.06 -1.39
N ALA A 118 10.61 9.18 -1.56
CA ALA A 118 11.68 9.60 -0.65
C ALA A 118 11.18 9.89 0.77
N SER A 119 9.96 10.40 0.92
CA SER A 119 9.34 10.73 2.21
C SER A 119 8.64 9.56 2.89
N GLU A 120 8.63 8.36 2.29
CA GLU A 120 7.90 7.18 2.79
C GLU A 120 6.39 7.42 3.02
N MET A 121 5.80 8.37 2.29
CA MET A 121 4.38 8.71 2.43
C MET A 121 3.44 7.53 2.12
N LEU A 122 3.89 6.58 1.31
CA LEU A 122 3.14 5.40 0.92
C LEU A 122 3.40 4.17 1.82
N GLY A 123 4.37 4.25 2.73
CA GLY A 123 4.79 3.15 3.59
C GLY A 123 6.31 3.00 3.66
N THR A 124 6.79 2.01 4.40
CA THR A 124 8.23 1.75 4.52
C THR A 124 8.81 1.36 3.17
N THR A 125 9.78 2.13 2.71
CA THR A 125 10.30 2.06 1.34
C THR A 125 11.78 1.66 1.30
N VAL A 126 12.11 0.78 0.36
CA VAL A 126 13.48 0.45 -0.05
C VAL A 126 13.63 0.83 -1.53
N ALA A 127 14.72 1.51 -1.88
CA ALA A 127 15.03 1.92 -3.24
C ALA A 127 16.29 1.21 -3.74
N VAL A 128 16.23 0.67 -4.96
CA VAL A 128 17.34 -0.05 -5.59
C VAL A 128 17.60 0.53 -6.99
N GLU A 129 18.86 0.91 -7.27
CA GLU A 129 19.32 1.17 -8.64
C GLU A 129 19.58 -0.17 -9.31
N PRO A 130 18.77 -0.56 -10.32
CA PRO A 130 18.82 -1.88 -10.90
C PRO A 130 20.04 -2.08 -11.80
N ALA A 131 20.73 -3.23 -11.63
CA ALA A 131 21.80 -3.66 -12.52
C ALA A 131 21.27 -4.46 -13.72
N ASP A 132 20.09 -5.05 -13.59
CA ASP A 132 19.39 -5.76 -14.67
C ASP A 132 17.88 -5.47 -14.59
N GLY A 133 17.13 -5.88 -15.61
CA GLY A 133 15.70 -5.60 -15.71
C GLY A 133 14.79 -6.73 -15.24
N LYS A 134 15.29 -7.71 -14.50
CA LYS A 134 14.47 -8.81 -13.97
C LYS A 134 13.92 -8.45 -12.61
N ILE A 135 12.64 -8.11 -12.57
CA ILE A 135 11.92 -7.83 -11.33
C ILE A 135 11.31 -9.12 -10.82
N VAL A 136 11.64 -9.48 -9.58
CA VAL A 136 11.21 -10.75 -8.98
C VAL A 136 10.39 -10.54 -7.71
N ALA A 137 9.63 -11.56 -7.31
CA ALA A 137 8.89 -11.58 -6.05
C ALA A 137 9.88 -11.57 -4.87
N PRO A 138 9.73 -10.65 -3.90
CA PRO A 138 10.61 -10.54 -2.73
C PRO A 138 10.32 -11.57 -1.64
N CYS A 139 9.19 -12.24 -1.72
CA CYS A 139 8.68 -13.23 -0.78
C CYS A 139 7.64 -14.13 -1.46
N ASP A 140 7.17 -15.15 -0.75
CA ASP A 140 6.01 -15.92 -1.14
C ASP A 140 4.73 -15.10 -0.93
N GLY A 141 3.75 -15.25 -1.83
CA GLY A 141 2.52 -14.49 -1.75
C GLY A 141 1.62 -14.63 -2.98
N GLU A 142 0.69 -13.69 -3.11
CA GLU A 142 -0.24 -13.61 -4.23
C GLU A 142 -0.15 -12.22 -4.90
N VAL A 143 -0.11 -12.19 -6.22
CA VAL A 143 -0.18 -10.94 -6.99
C VAL A 143 -1.58 -10.35 -6.83
N SER A 144 -1.72 -9.36 -5.96
CA SER A 144 -3.00 -8.70 -5.73
C SER A 144 -3.39 -7.76 -6.86
N ASN A 145 -2.41 -7.17 -7.54
CA ASN A 145 -2.63 -6.39 -8.76
C ASN A 145 -1.35 -6.23 -9.58
N ILE A 146 -1.42 -6.37 -10.89
CA ILE A 146 -0.37 -5.93 -11.81
C ILE A 146 -0.92 -4.87 -12.76
N PHE A 147 -0.33 -3.68 -12.75
CA PHE A 147 -0.79 -2.57 -13.55
C PHE A 147 -0.74 -2.89 -15.04
N GLU A 148 -1.70 -2.39 -15.82
CA GLU A 148 -1.82 -2.68 -17.23
C GLU A 148 -0.53 -2.37 -18.01
N THR A 149 0.14 -1.29 -17.66
CA THR A 149 1.43 -0.86 -18.23
C THR A 149 2.63 -1.66 -17.72
N GLY A 150 2.48 -2.54 -16.73
CA GLY A 150 3.55 -3.38 -16.20
C GLY A 150 4.62 -2.65 -15.38
N HIS A 151 4.49 -1.34 -15.16
CA HIS A 151 5.46 -0.54 -14.39
C HIS A 151 5.36 -0.75 -12.89
N ALA A 152 4.28 -1.33 -12.39
CA ALA A 152 4.07 -1.59 -10.98
C ALA A 152 3.33 -2.91 -10.73
N VAL A 153 3.67 -3.57 -9.63
CA VAL A 153 3.09 -4.84 -9.18
C VAL A 153 2.81 -4.74 -7.68
N CYS A 154 1.63 -5.17 -7.28
CA CYS A 154 1.27 -5.33 -5.87
C CYS A 154 1.25 -6.81 -5.51
N ILE A 155 1.78 -7.15 -4.34
CA ILE A 155 1.79 -8.52 -3.79
C ILE A 155 1.26 -8.48 -2.38
N THR A 156 0.35 -9.39 -2.06
CA THR A 156 -0.03 -9.66 -0.67
C THR A 156 0.77 -10.86 -0.19
N THR A 157 1.57 -10.68 0.86
CA THR A 157 2.41 -11.73 1.42
C THR A 157 1.57 -12.72 2.23
N GLU A 158 2.11 -13.89 2.56
CA GLU A 158 1.41 -14.88 3.39
C GLU A 158 1.11 -14.35 4.81
N SER A 159 1.92 -13.44 5.33
CA SER A 159 1.70 -12.77 6.63
C SER A 159 0.71 -11.59 6.57
N GLY A 160 0.20 -11.26 5.38
CA GLY A 160 -0.71 -10.14 5.13
C GLY A 160 -0.01 -8.80 4.90
N GLY A 161 1.29 -8.80 4.58
CA GLY A 161 2.00 -7.61 4.11
C GLY A 161 1.50 -7.19 2.72
N GLU A 162 1.25 -5.90 2.52
CA GLU A 162 0.87 -5.34 1.23
C GLU A 162 2.09 -4.65 0.61
N LEU A 163 2.66 -5.28 -0.41
CA LEU A 163 3.85 -4.78 -1.10
C LEU A 163 3.46 -4.12 -2.41
N LEU A 164 4.06 -2.97 -2.68
CA LEU A 164 4.06 -2.32 -3.98
C LEU A 164 5.50 -2.30 -4.51
N ILE A 165 5.74 -2.91 -5.66
CA ILE A 165 7.00 -2.81 -6.40
C ILE A 165 6.76 -1.86 -7.56
N HIS A 166 7.43 -0.70 -7.56
CA HIS A 166 7.31 0.33 -8.59
C HIS A 166 8.62 0.44 -9.37
N ILE A 167 8.58 0.22 -10.67
CA ILE A 167 9.73 0.06 -11.55
C ILE A 167 10.01 1.37 -12.29
N GLY A 168 11.05 2.07 -11.87
CA GLY A 168 11.42 3.39 -12.39
C GLY A 168 10.53 4.51 -11.86
N ILE A 169 10.91 5.74 -12.14
CA ILE A 169 10.15 6.94 -11.76
C ILE A 169 9.43 7.48 -12.99
N ASP A 170 8.13 7.79 -12.84
CA ASP A 170 7.27 8.30 -13.92
C ASP A 170 7.06 7.33 -15.12
N THR A 171 7.47 6.09 -15.00
CA THR A 171 7.45 5.10 -16.09
C THR A 171 6.05 4.67 -16.51
N VAL A 172 5.01 4.99 -15.74
CA VAL A 172 3.60 4.89 -16.18
C VAL A 172 3.36 5.66 -17.49
N LYS A 173 4.10 6.76 -17.72
CA LYS A 173 4.01 7.60 -18.92
C LYS A 173 4.54 6.90 -20.20
N MET A 174 5.21 5.76 -20.05
CA MET A 174 5.71 4.97 -21.18
C MET A 174 4.61 4.10 -21.82
N ASP A 175 3.41 4.06 -21.23
CA ASP A 175 2.25 3.32 -21.73
C ASP A 175 2.55 1.85 -22.02
N GLY A 176 3.31 1.23 -21.10
CA GLY A 176 3.70 -0.19 -21.16
C GLY A 176 4.92 -0.51 -22.02
N LYS A 177 5.49 0.46 -22.74
CA LYS A 177 6.70 0.23 -23.53
C LYS A 177 7.89 -0.08 -22.61
N GLY A 178 8.65 -1.10 -22.99
CA GLY A 178 9.79 -1.55 -22.19
C GLY A 178 9.43 -2.47 -21.03
N PHE A 179 8.17 -2.87 -20.84
CA PHE A 179 7.74 -3.78 -19.78
C PHE A 179 7.08 -5.03 -20.35
N THR A 180 7.49 -6.20 -19.85
CA THR A 180 6.89 -7.49 -20.20
C THR A 180 6.43 -8.18 -18.93
N LYS A 181 5.12 -8.22 -18.69
CA LYS A 181 4.51 -8.90 -17.56
C LYS A 181 4.69 -10.42 -17.69
N LYS A 182 5.02 -11.09 -16.59
CA LYS A 182 5.18 -12.55 -16.48
C LYS A 182 4.12 -13.18 -15.62
N VAL A 183 3.36 -12.37 -14.89
CA VAL A 183 2.29 -12.77 -13.98
C VAL A 183 1.02 -11.99 -14.27
N SER A 184 -0.08 -12.45 -13.69
CA SER A 184 -1.40 -11.84 -13.72
C SER A 184 -1.96 -11.69 -12.32
N ASP A 185 -3.02 -10.87 -12.17
CA ASP A 185 -3.72 -10.73 -10.91
C ASP A 185 -4.23 -12.10 -10.42
N GLY A 186 -4.04 -12.39 -9.14
CA GLY A 186 -4.42 -13.64 -8.49
C GLY A 186 -3.38 -14.78 -8.62
N ASP A 187 -2.28 -14.58 -9.35
CA ASP A 187 -1.22 -15.58 -9.44
C ASP A 187 -0.49 -15.71 -8.11
N LYS A 188 -0.25 -16.95 -7.67
CA LYS A 188 0.64 -17.25 -6.54
C LYS A 188 2.07 -17.26 -7.00
N VAL A 189 2.92 -16.61 -6.23
CA VAL A 189 4.34 -16.47 -6.53
C VAL A 189 5.19 -16.89 -5.35
N HIS A 190 6.39 -17.39 -5.65
CA HIS A 190 7.43 -17.69 -4.64
C HIS A 190 8.56 -16.68 -4.75
N ALA A 191 9.27 -16.50 -3.65
CA ALA A 191 10.45 -15.63 -3.64
C ALA A 191 11.41 -15.98 -4.79
N GLY A 192 11.71 -14.98 -5.62
CA GLY A 192 12.56 -15.12 -6.80
C GLY A 192 11.83 -15.39 -8.12
N ASP A 193 10.52 -15.63 -8.12
CA ASP A 193 9.73 -15.74 -9.35
C ASP A 193 9.72 -14.42 -10.13
N ILE A 194 9.89 -14.47 -11.44
CA ILE A 194 9.94 -13.27 -12.27
C ILE A 194 8.52 -12.70 -12.44
N LEU A 195 8.33 -11.47 -12.00
CA LEU A 195 7.08 -10.71 -12.10
C LEU A 195 7.01 -9.92 -13.41
N VAL A 196 8.07 -9.17 -13.69
CA VAL A 196 8.18 -8.29 -14.86
C VAL A 196 9.61 -8.32 -15.40
N GLU A 197 9.76 -8.30 -16.70
CA GLU A 197 11.00 -7.95 -17.37
C GLU A 197 10.92 -6.51 -17.87
N ALA A 198 11.80 -5.65 -17.37
CA ALA A 198 11.91 -4.24 -17.74
C ALA A 198 13.12 -4.01 -18.63
N ASN A 199 12.95 -3.32 -19.75
CA ASN A 199 14.06 -2.91 -20.60
C ASN A 199 14.65 -1.59 -20.09
N LEU A 200 15.69 -1.70 -19.24
CA LEU A 200 16.31 -0.53 -18.60
C LEU A 200 16.87 0.48 -19.61
N GLU A 201 17.38 0.02 -20.75
CA GLU A 201 17.89 0.92 -21.80
C GLU A 201 16.75 1.71 -22.46
N GLU A 202 15.62 1.07 -22.72
CA GLU A 202 14.45 1.73 -23.30
C GLU A 202 13.87 2.77 -22.33
N ILE A 203 13.82 2.45 -21.03
CA ILE A 203 13.39 3.38 -19.96
C ILE A 203 14.31 4.60 -19.94
N LYS A 204 15.64 4.38 -19.91
CA LYS A 204 16.65 5.47 -19.92
C LYS A 204 16.58 6.31 -21.20
N ASN A 205 16.43 5.67 -22.34
CA ASN A 205 16.32 6.36 -23.63
C ASN A 205 15.04 7.19 -23.76
N ALA A 206 13.98 6.80 -23.05
CA ALA A 206 12.75 7.58 -22.93
C ALA A 206 12.88 8.77 -21.94
N GLY A 207 14.01 8.89 -21.23
CA GLY A 207 14.30 9.98 -20.29
C GLY A 207 13.82 9.74 -18.86
N TYR A 208 13.46 8.49 -18.52
CA TYR A 208 13.01 8.11 -17.17
C TYR A 208 14.13 7.47 -16.36
N GLN A 209 14.01 7.59 -15.03
CA GLN A 209 14.92 6.91 -14.10
C GLN A 209 14.48 5.46 -13.92
N THR A 210 15.46 4.59 -13.66
CA THR A 210 15.23 3.15 -13.50
C THR A 210 15.13 2.71 -12.03
N THR A 211 15.36 3.61 -11.09
CA THR A 211 15.29 3.33 -9.65
C THR A 211 14.00 2.58 -9.33
N THR A 212 14.13 1.40 -8.78
CA THR A 212 13.00 0.52 -8.44
C THR A 212 12.73 0.61 -6.95
N MET A 213 11.50 0.92 -6.57
CA MET A 213 11.07 1.01 -5.18
C MET A 213 10.27 -0.22 -4.80
N MET A 214 10.53 -0.77 -3.60
CA MET A 214 9.68 -1.73 -2.92
C MET A 214 9.15 -1.09 -1.65
N ILE A 215 7.83 -1.08 -1.49
CA ILE A 215 7.11 -0.36 -0.45
C ILE A 215 6.19 -1.33 0.28
N LEU A 216 6.33 -1.42 1.61
CA LEU A 216 5.34 -2.06 2.48
C LEU A 216 4.30 -1.01 2.85
N THR A 217 3.11 -1.09 2.24
CA THR A 217 2.11 -0.03 2.32
C THR A 217 1.29 -0.07 3.61
N ASN A 218 1.14 -1.23 4.22
CA ASN A 218 0.44 -1.40 5.49
C ASN A 218 1.40 -1.57 6.68
N THR A 219 2.48 -0.79 6.72
CA THR A 219 3.53 -0.83 7.75
C THR A 219 2.97 -0.79 9.18
N ASP A 220 1.89 -0.04 9.41
CA ASP A 220 1.25 0.14 10.72
C ASP A 220 0.69 -1.17 11.30
N GLU A 221 0.47 -2.19 10.46
CA GLU A 221 0.00 -3.51 10.88
C GLU A 221 1.14 -4.41 11.39
N PHE A 222 2.40 -3.98 11.21
CA PHE A 222 3.60 -4.69 11.62
C PHE A 222 4.29 -3.93 12.75
N GLY A 223 4.72 -4.65 13.80
CA GLY A 223 5.27 -4.03 15.01
C GLY A 223 6.59 -3.29 14.80
N ASN A 224 7.57 -3.96 14.20
CA ASN A 224 8.87 -3.39 13.89
C ASN A 224 9.26 -3.78 12.46
N VAL A 225 9.46 -2.77 11.61
CA VAL A 225 9.98 -2.94 10.27
C VAL A 225 11.40 -2.36 10.24
N THR A 226 12.38 -3.20 9.88
CA THR A 226 13.78 -2.78 9.76
C THR A 226 14.23 -2.88 8.32
N LYS A 227 14.97 -1.87 7.86
CA LYS A 227 15.56 -1.84 6.51
C LYS A 227 17.05 -2.14 6.59
N ALA A 228 17.58 -2.86 5.61
CA ALA A 228 19.00 -3.01 5.44
C ALA A 228 19.65 -1.67 5.06
N GLU A 229 20.92 -1.51 5.42
CA GLU A 229 21.71 -0.36 5.00
C GLU A 229 21.97 -0.39 3.50
N PRO A 230 22.14 0.78 2.85
CA PRO A 230 22.50 0.87 1.44
C PRO A 230 23.75 0.04 1.10
N ALA A 231 23.62 -0.86 0.15
CA ALA A 231 24.68 -1.77 -0.28
C ALA A 231 24.38 -2.37 -1.65
N GLU A 232 25.35 -3.07 -2.23
CA GLU A 232 25.08 -3.94 -3.38
C GLU A 232 24.18 -5.10 -2.95
N VAL A 233 23.06 -5.29 -3.67
CA VAL A 233 22.06 -6.32 -3.36
C VAL A 233 21.80 -7.23 -4.54
N LYS A 234 21.45 -8.47 -4.21
CA LYS A 234 20.92 -9.47 -5.15
C LYS A 234 19.48 -9.80 -4.76
N THR A 235 18.74 -10.41 -5.66
CA THR A 235 17.38 -10.86 -5.40
C THR A 235 17.23 -11.88 -4.26
N THR A 236 18.36 -12.33 -3.68
CA THR A 236 18.43 -13.16 -2.47
C THR A 236 18.86 -12.38 -1.23
N SER A 237 19.20 -11.09 -1.37
CA SER A 237 19.64 -10.25 -0.25
C SER A 237 18.42 -9.76 0.54
N LYS A 238 18.45 -9.93 1.86
CA LYS A 238 17.44 -9.36 2.76
C LYS A 238 17.53 -7.83 2.72
N VAL A 239 16.42 -7.15 2.54
CA VAL A 239 16.35 -5.67 2.47
C VAL A 239 15.33 -5.07 3.42
N MET A 240 14.39 -5.92 3.90
CA MET A 240 13.37 -5.53 4.88
C MET A 240 12.93 -6.73 5.71
#